data_cb47da58c5b77dc43f96521c50f055f4
#
_entry.id   cb47da58c5b77dc43f96521c50f055f4
#
_cell.length_a   1.000
_cell.length_b   1.000
_cell.length_c   1.000
_cell.angle_alpha   90.00
_cell.angle_beta   90.00
_cell.angle_gamma   90.00
#
_symmetry.space_group_name_H-M   'P 1'
#
loop_
_entity.id
_entity.type
_entity.pdbx_description
1 polymer ?
#
loop_
_entity_poly.entity_id
_entity_poly.type
_entity_poly.pdbx_seq_one_letter_code
_entity_poly.pdbx_strand_id
1 'polypeptide(L)'
;CGTVLPVAPGVAGGDFDPLKYSFVNFTYPEIRADLEQFCTAIREMRGGRDFKLILTVSPVPLTATYEERHILQSTTYSKAVLRAVAGDFASENGFADYFPSFEIINNPAARSSFFEDNLRSVKSDAVETVMTHFMTCYFPDGIVRNQDSTAAKEELPPVNNKRASTTVPKSMDADCEEEMLEGFANRQY
;
A
#
# COMPACT_ATOMS: atom_id res chain seq x y z
N CYS A 1 -3.32 15.59 -20.11
CA CYS A 1 -3.66 16.17 -18.79
C CYS A 1 -2.74 15.66 -17.69
N GLY A 2 -2.11 14.50 -17.79
CA GLY A 2 -1.12 13.99 -16.84
C GLY A 2 -1.69 13.57 -15.47
N THR A 3 -3.01 13.38 -15.38
CA THR A 3 -3.61 12.87 -14.13
C THR A 3 -3.21 11.43 -13.90
N VAL A 4 -2.66 11.14 -12.74
CA VAL A 4 -2.36 9.77 -12.27
C VAL A 4 -3.62 9.19 -11.63
N LEU A 5 -3.98 7.97 -12.02
CA LEU A 5 -5.13 7.27 -11.47
C LEU A 5 -4.65 6.23 -10.46
N PRO A 6 -5.18 6.22 -9.23
CA PRO A 6 -4.77 5.27 -8.18
C PRO A 6 -5.25 3.83 -8.48
N VAL A 7 -6.31 3.69 -9.28
CA VAL A 7 -6.86 2.42 -9.73
C VAL A 7 -6.93 2.45 -11.25
N ALA A 8 -6.46 1.39 -11.90
CA ALA A 8 -6.48 1.30 -13.36
C ALA A 8 -7.92 1.33 -13.88
N PRO A 9 -8.20 2.14 -14.95
CA PRO A 9 -9.49 2.11 -15.62
C PRO A 9 -9.82 0.70 -16.12
N GLY A 10 -11.08 0.28 -15.96
CA GLY A 10 -11.52 -1.08 -16.27
C GLY A 10 -11.37 -2.10 -15.14
N VAL A 11 -10.67 -1.74 -14.04
CA VAL A 11 -10.54 -2.60 -12.84
C VAL A 11 -11.63 -2.30 -11.83
N ALA A 12 -11.81 -1.04 -11.44
CA ALA A 12 -12.83 -0.63 -10.47
C ALA A 12 -14.09 -0.03 -11.13
N GLY A 13 -14.22 -0.19 -12.45
CA GLY A 13 -15.33 0.31 -13.27
C GLY A 13 -14.86 1.07 -14.52
N GLY A 14 -15.74 1.23 -15.50
CA GLY A 14 -15.44 1.80 -16.81
C GLY A 14 -14.61 0.87 -17.70
N ASP A 15 -14.19 1.40 -18.85
CA ASP A 15 -13.36 0.67 -19.81
C ASP A 15 -11.98 1.34 -19.95
N PHE A 16 -10.96 0.54 -20.17
CA PHE A 16 -9.65 1.08 -20.57
C PHE A 16 -9.71 1.53 -22.03
N ASP A 17 -9.55 2.84 -22.25
CA ASP A 17 -9.49 3.45 -23.56
C ASP A 17 -8.05 3.91 -23.83
N PRO A 18 -7.30 3.24 -24.72
CA PRO A 18 -5.89 3.59 -24.98
C PRO A 18 -5.70 4.97 -25.60
N LEU A 19 -6.75 5.62 -26.10
CA LEU A 19 -6.69 7.01 -26.56
C LEU A 19 -6.74 8.02 -25.40
N LYS A 20 -7.22 7.61 -24.23
CA LYS A 20 -7.35 8.45 -23.03
C LYS A 20 -6.33 8.11 -21.96
N TYR A 21 -5.96 6.84 -21.85
CA TYR A 21 -5.12 6.32 -20.79
C TYR A 21 -3.86 5.68 -21.36
N SER A 22 -2.76 5.87 -20.69
CA SER A 22 -1.51 5.16 -20.98
C SER A 22 -1.04 4.44 -19.72
N PHE A 23 -0.56 3.22 -19.88
CA PHE A 23 0.13 2.50 -18.83
C PHE A 23 1.61 2.89 -18.85
N VAL A 24 2.14 3.19 -17.67
CA VAL A 24 3.57 3.47 -17.48
C VAL A 24 4.06 2.65 -16.30
N ASN A 25 5.08 1.84 -16.51
CA ASN A 25 5.79 1.15 -15.46
C ASN A 25 7.11 1.89 -15.20
N PHE A 26 7.22 2.53 -14.05
CA PHE A 26 8.36 3.37 -13.73
C PHE A 26 9.64 2.55 -13.54
N THR A 27 10.72 3.11 -14.03
CA THR A 27 12.09 2.60 -13.85
C THR A 27 12.72 3.13 -12.56
N TYR A 28 13.85 2.57 -12.15
CA TYR A 28 14.60 3.03 -10.99
C TYR A 28 14.89 4.55 -11.00
N PRO A 29 15.44 5.15 -12.09
CA PRO A 29 15.70 6.59 -12.10
C PRO A 29 14.46 7.45 -11.96
N GLU A 30 13.35 7.03 -12.56
CA GLU A 30 12.07 7.75 -12.48
C GLU A 30 11.50 7.73 -11.06
N ILE A 31 11.43 6.55 -10.44
CA ILE A 31 10.96 6.42 -9.04
C ILE A 31 11.87 7.20 -8.10
N ARG A 32 13.18 7.17 -8.33
CA ARG A 32 14.14 7.94 -7.53
C ARG A 32 13.89 9.43 -7.63
N ALA A 33 13.72 9.95 -8.84
CA ALA A 33 13.43 11.36 -9.09
C ALA A 33 12.10 11.80 -8.45
N ASP A 34 11.06 10.97 -8.57
CA ASP A 34 9.76 11.25 -7.96
C ASP A 34 9.84 11.30 -6.43
N LEU A 35 10.60 10.41 -5.81
CA LEU A 35 10.81 10.40 -4.35
C LEU A 35 11.57 11.67 -3.89
N GLU A 36 12.54 12.13 -4.64
CA GLU A 36 13.27 13.38 -4.38
C GLU A 36 12.34 14.60 -4.49
N GLN A 37 11.51 14.65 -5.53
CA GLN A 37 10.51 15.70 -5.71
C GLN A 37 9.46 15.68 -4.59
N PHE A 38 8.98 14.49 -4.19
CA PHE A 38 8.07 14.33 -3.07
C PHE A 38 8.67 14.90 -1.77
N CYS A 39 9.93 14.57 -1.46
CA CYS A 39 10.60 15.08 -0.27
C CYS A 39 10.77 16.61 -0.32
N THR A 40 11.04 17.16 -1.50
CA THR A 40 11.13 18.61 -1.72
C THR A 40 9.77 19.28 -1.45
N ALA A 41 8.70 18.76 -2.03
CA ALA A 41 7.36 19.26 -1.84
C ALA A 41 6.92 19.21 -0.35
N ILE A 42 7.20 18.11 0.35
CA ILE A 42 6.91 17.99 1.79
C ILE A 42 7.66 19.05 2.59
N ARG A 43 8.94 19.30 2.26
CA ARG A 43 9.76 20.31 2.94
C ARG A 43 9.21 21.73 2.76
N GLU A 44 8.79 22.04 1.53
CA GLU A 44 8.13 23.32 1.20
C GLU A 44 6.80 23.48 1.94
N MET A 45 5.91 22.48 1.88
CA MET A 45 4.63 22.49 2.59
C MET A 45 4.79 22.66 4.10
N ARG A 46 5.88 22.18 4.68
CA ARG A 46 6.19 22.33 6.09
C ARG A 46 6.92 23.64 6.43
N GLY A 47 7.08 24.55 5.47
CA GLY A 47 7.79 25.82 5.68
C GLY A 47 9.27 25.61 6.00
N GLY A 48 9.92 24.64 5.39
CA GLY A 48 11.34 24.30 5.59
C GLY A 48 11.66 23.51 6.86
N ARG A 49 10.63 23.11 7.65
CA ARG A 49 10.85 22.33 8.88
C ARG A 49 11.30 20.91 8.57
N ASP A 50 12.23 20.41 9.34
CA ASP A 50 12.71 19.04 9.25
C ASP A 50 11.61 18.00 9.46
N PHE A 51 11.79 16.85 8.84
CA PHE A 51 10.94 15.67 9.03
C PHE A 51 11.78 14.39 8.95
N LYS A 52 11.22 13.33 9.46
CA LYS A 52 11.75 11.97 9.27
C LYS A 52 10.83 11.21 8.31
N LEU A 53 11.45 10.41 7.46
CA LEU A 53 10.76 9.59 6.47
C LEU A 53 11.10 8.12 6.73
N ILE A 54 10.08 7.29 6.87
CA ILE A 54 10.26 5.83 6.92
C ILE A 54 9.69 5.27 5.62
N LEU A 55 10.55 4.63 4.85
CA LEU A 55 10.19 3.93 3.61
C LEU A 55 10.00 2.44 3.91
N THR A 56 9.04 1.85 3.23
CA THR A 56 8.81 0.41 3.26
C THR A 56 8.25 -0.06 1.92
N VAL A 57 8.48 -1.32 1.58
CA VAL A 57 7.91 -1.94 0.37
C VAL A 57 6.83 -2.93 0.78
N SER A 58 5.66 -2.84 0.16
CA SER A 58 4.58 -3.77 0.40
C SER A 58 4.97 -5.20 0.03
N PRO A 59 4.70 -6.20 0.88
CA PRO A 59 4.91 -7.62 0.56
C PRO A 59 3.89 -8.18 -0.43
N VAL A 60 2.73 -7.53 -0.59
CA VAL A 60 1.63 -8.04 -1.41
C VAL A 60 2.01 -8.04 -2.89
N PRO A 61 1.89 -9.18 -3.61
CA PRO A 61 2.18 -9.26 -5.03
C PRO A 61 1.10 -8.56 -5.87
N LEU A 62 1.41 -8.25 -7.13
CA LEU A 62 0.45 -7.76 -8.10
C LEU A 62 -0.57 -8.86 -8.43
N THR A 63 -1.82 -8.47 -8.64
CA THR A 63 -2.89 -9.36 -9.15
C THR A 63 -2.93 -9.40 -10.66
N ALA A 64 -2.68 -8.26 -11.30
CA ALA A 64 -2.72 -8.10 -12.75
C ALA A 64 -1.69 -7.04 -13.19
N THR A 65 -1.34 -7.05 -14.46
CA THR A 65 -0.47 -6.05 -15.08
C THR A 65 -0.92 -5.83 -16.53
N TYR A 66 -0.69 -4.63 -17.04
CA TYR A 66 -0.83 -4.33 -18.47
C TYR A 66 0.44 -4.67 -19.29
N GLU A 67 1.52 -5.13 -18.63
CA GLU A 67 2.70 -5.58 -19.34
C GLU A 67 2.44 -6.92 -20.03
N GLU A 68 2.98 -7.10 -21.24
CA GLU A 68 2.94 -8.36 -21.99
C GLU A 68 3.94 -9.38 -21.44
N ARG A 69 3.83 -9.67 -20.13
CA ARG A 69 4.71 -10.65 -19.45
C ARG A 69 3.97 -11.31 -18.30
N HIS A 70 4.50 -12.43 -17.86
CA HIS A 70 3.91 -13.16 -16.73
C HIS A 70 3.91 -12.32 -15.45
N ILE A 71 2.82 -12.37 -14.69
CA ILE A 71 2.61 -11.56 -13.47
C ILE A 71 3.73 -11.71 -12.43
N LEU A 72 4.32 -12.90 -12.30
CA LEU A 72 5.47 -13.13 -11.41
C LEU A 72 6.69 -12.29 -11.80
N GLN A 73 6.95 -12.13 -13.09
CA GLN A 73 8.06 -11.28 -13.57
C GLN A 73 7.80 -9.82 -13.26
N SER A 74 6.58 -9.34 -13.51
CA SER A 74 6.19 -7.96 -13.22
C SER A 74 6.21 -7.67 -11.73
N THR A 75 5.70 -8.57 -10.89
CA THR A 75 5.77 -8.44 -9.43
C THR A 75 7.23 -8.38 -8.96
N THR A 76 8.06 -9.32 -9.42
CA THR A 76 9.47 -9.36 -9.02
C THR A 76 10.21 -8.09 -9.43
N TYR A 77 10.01 -7.62 -10.66
CA TYR A 77 10.61 -6.37 -11.13
C TYR A 77 10.18 -5.18 -10.28
N SER A 78 8.87 -4.99 -10.10
CA SER A 78 8.33 -3.86 -9.34
C SER A 78 8.84 -3.83 -7.90
N LYS A 79 8.84 -4.99 -7.22
CA LYS A 79 9.34 -5.09 -5.84
C LYS A 79 10.85 -4.84 -5.76
N ALA A 80 11.63 -5.37 -6.70
CA ALA A 80 13.07 -5.18 -6.75
C ALA A 80 13.45 -3.71 -6.97
N VAL A 81 12.79 -3.04 -7.92
CA VAL A 81 13.05 -1.61 -8.19
C VAL A 81 12.68 -0.75 -7.00
N LEU A 82 11.48 -0.93 -6.42
CA LEU A 82 11.06 -0.17 -5.24
C LEU A 82 11.99 -0.40 -4.06
N ARG A 83 12.43 -1.65 -3.85
CA ARG A 83 13.36 -2.00 -2.77
C ARG A 83 14.73 -1.36 -2.95
N ALA A 84 15.25 -1.37 -4.16
CA ALA A 84 16.54 -0.75 -4.47
C ALA A 84 16.46 0.76 -4.24
N VAL A 85 15.46 1.44 -4.80
CA VAL A 85 15.28 2.89 -4.60
C VAL A 85 15.14 3.24 -3.12
N ALA A 86 14.29 2.52 -2.37
CA ALA A 86 14.07 2.80 -0.96
C ALA A 86 15.34 2.60 -0.12
N GLY A 87 16.13 1.56 -0.43
CA GLY A 87 17.38 1.27 0.26
C GLY A 87 18.45 2.32 0.00
N ASP A 88 18.69 2.64 -1.27
CA ASP A 88 19.69 3.66 -1.65
C ASP A 88 19.30 5.03 -1.10
N PHE A 89 18.01 5.40 -1.24
CA PHE A 89 17.51 6.67 -0.71
C PHE A 89 17.72 6.79 0.80
N ALA A 90 17.38 5.75 1.55
CA ALA A 90 17.58 5.74 3.01
C ALA A 90 19.06 5.81 3.39
N SER A 91 19.95 5.10 2.66
CA SER A 91 21.38 5.11 2.95
C SER A 91 22.05 6.46 2.68
N GLU A 92 21.56 7.22 1.72
CA GLU A 92 22.11 8.51 1.30
C GLU A 92 21.54 9.70 2.07
N ASN A 93 20.40 9.54 2.73
CA ASN A 93 19.66 10.63 3.36
C ASN A 93 19.41 10.37 4.85
N GLY A 94 20.16 11.02 5.73
CA GLY A 94 20.05 10.85 7.20
C GLY A 94 18.70 11.23 7.83
N PHE A 95 17.74 11.76 7.06
CA PHE A 95 16.38 11.98 7.49
C PHE A 95 15.44 10.83 7.08
N ALA A 96 15.89 9.91 6.22
CA ALA A 96 15.14 8.76 5.73
C ALA A 96 15.65 7.46 6.35
N ASP A 97 14.78 6.51 6.54
CA ASP A 97 15.08 5.16 6.99
C ASP A 97 14.26 4.14 6.19
N TYR A 98 14.70 2.89 6.14
CA TYR A 98 14.00 1.80 5.48
C TYR A 98 13.57 0.75 6.50
N PHE A 99 12.26 0.52 6.59
CA PHE A 99 11.68 -0.54 7.42
C PHE A 99 11.40 -1.79 6.58
N PRO A 100 11.95 -2.97 6.94
CA PRO A 100 11.98 -4.15 6.08
C PRO A 100 10.70 -5.01 6.13
N SER A 101 9.50 -4.41 6.00
CA SER A 101 8.25 -5.20 6.03
C SER A 101 8.18 -6.24 4.91
N PHE A 102 8.72 -5.89 3.72
CA PHE A 102 8.81 -6.80 2.59
C PHE A 102 9.64 -8.04 2.93
N GLU A 103 10.80 -7.85 3.51
CA GLU A 103 11.73 -8.93 3.86
C GLU A 103 11.19 -9.79 5.00
N ILE A 104 10.52 -9.19 5.99
CA ILE A 104 9.93 -9.94 7.11
C ILE A 104 8.89 -10.94 6.58
N ILE A 105 8.02 -10.51 5.67
CA ILE A 105 6.93 -11.34 5.15
C ILE A 105 7.40 -12.33 4.08
N ASN A 106 8.28 -11.89 3.16
CA ASN A 106 8.67 -12.69 1.99
C ASN A 106 9.98 -13.48 2.18
N ASN A 107 10.53 -13.56 3.40
CA ASN A 107 11.77 -14.31 3.58
C ASN A 107 11.56 -15.81 3.34
N PRO A 108 12.57 -16.50 2.76
CA PRO A 108 12.47 -17.93 2.45
C PRO A 108 12.22 -18.84 3.68
N ALA A 109 12.66 -18.39 4.87
CA ALA A 109 12.47 -19.16 6.11
C ALA A 109 11.00 -19.20 6.53
N ALA A 110 10.20 -18.17 6.19
CA ALA A 110 8.77 -18.14 6.45
C ALA A 110 7.97 -19.13 5.60
N ARG A 111 8.53 -19.64 4.48
CA ARG A 111 7.86 -20.62 3.60
C ARG A 111 6.43 -20.24 3.23
N SER A 112 6.18 -18.96 2.97
CA SER A 112 4.84 -18.40 2.69
C SER A 112 3.83 -18.55 3.84
N SER A 113 4.24 -18.91 5.05
CA SER A 113 3.33 -19.09 6.20
C SER A 113 2.58 -17.82 6.60
N PHE A 114 3.11 -16.66 6.23
CA PHE A 114 2.52 -15.36 6.49
C PHE A 114 1.41 -14.95 5.49
N PHE A 115 1.19 -15.75 4.46
CA PHE A 115 0.12 -15.51 3.49
C PHE A 115 -1.05 -16.46 3.74
N GLU A 116 -2.26 -16.03 3.36
CA GLU A 116 -3.42 -16.88 3.25
C GLU A 116 -3.21 -17.90 2.10
N ASP A 117 -4.15 -18.84 1.96
CA ASP A 117 -4.05 -19.90 0.94
C ASP A 117 -3.99 -19.37 -0.51
N ASN A 118 -4.47 -18.15 -0.75
CA ASN A 118 -4.34 -17.46 -2.03
C ASN A 118 -2.92 -16.93 -2.32
N LEU A 119 -1.95 -17.11 -1.43
CA LEU A 119 -0.55 -16.67 -1.50
C LEU A 119 -0.38 -15.16 -1.78
N ARG A 120 -1.39 -14.37 -1.45
CA ARG A 120 -1.43 -12.92 -1.70
C ARG A 120 -1.84 -12.12 -0.46
N SER A 121 -2.94 -12.48 0.15
CA SER A 121 -3.42 -11.81 1.35
C SER A 121 -2.52 -12.13 2.53
N VAL A 122 -2.07 -11.12 3.25
CA VAL A 122 -1.22 -11.28 4.44
C VAL A 122 -2.10 -11.58 5.65
N LYS A 123 -1.77 -12.62 6.39
CA LYS A 123 -2.49 -13.00 7.61
C LYS A 123 -2.37 -11.94 8.70
N SER A 124 -3.36 -11.88 9.60
CA SER A 124 -3.39 -10.92 10.70
C SER A 124 -2.22 -11.07 11.67
N ASP A 125 -1.80 -12.30 11.97
CA ASP A 125 -0.65 -12.58 12.83
C ASP A 125 0.68 -12.14 12.21
N ALA A 126 0.78 -12.19 10.89
CA ALA A 126 1.91 -11.66 10.16
C ALA A 126 1.96 -10.12 10.21
N VAL A 127 0.81 -9.46 10.09
CA VAL A 127 0.70 -8.00 10.29
C VAL A 127 1.11 -7.63 11.72
N GLU A 128 0.64 -8.37 12.72
CA GLU A 128 1.01 -8.15 14.12
C GLU A 128 2.53 -8.32 14.34
N THR A 129 3.13 -9.34 13.71
CA THR A 129 4.59 -9.55 13.73
C THR A 129 5.33 -8.34 13.18
N VAL A 130 4.95 -7.85 11.99
CA VAL A 130 5.55 -6.68 11.35
C VAL A 130 5.40 -5.44 12.23
N MET A 131 4.19 -5.21 12.77
CA MET A 131 3.93 -4.06 13.63
C MET A 131 4.68 -4.13 14.95
N THR A 132 4.87 -5.31 15.52
CA THR A 132 5.68 -5.51 16.73
C THR A 132 7.13 -5.10 16.46
N HIS A 133 7.72 -5.54 15.35
CA HIS A 133 9.06 -5.12 14.96
C HIS A 133 9.13 -3.61 14.72
N PHE A 134 8.16 -3.04 14.01
CA PHE A 134 8.10 -1.60 13.75
C PHE A 134 8.07 -0.79 15.06
N MET A 135 7.18 -1.17 15.98
CA MET A 135 7.06 -0.49 17.27
C MET A 135 8.34 -0.61 18.10
N THR A 136 8.96 -1.77 18.11
CA THR A 136 10.22 -1.99 18.84
C THR A 136 11.36 -1.15 18.27
N CYS A 137 11.44 -1.01 16.94
CA CYS A 137 12.52 -0.25 16.30
C CYS A 137 12.35 1.27 16.46
N TYR A 138 11.13 1.77 16.30
CA TYR A 138 10.90 3.22 16.22
C TYR A 138 10.31 3.83 17.50
N PHE A 139 9.75 3.02 18.38
CA PHE A 139 9.11 3.45 19.62
C PHE A 139 9.51 2.54 20.82
N PRO A 140 10.83 2.39 21.10
CA PRO A 140 11.31 1.44 22.11
C PRO A 140 10.77 1.74 23.52
N ASP A 141 10.51 3.00 23.83
CA ASP A 141 9.95 3.43 25.13
C ASP A 141 8.41 3.34 25.17
N GLY A 142 7.81 2.79 24.13
CA GLY A 142 6.37 2.76 23.93
C GLY A 142 5.81 4.13 23.51
N ILE A 143 4.56 4.14 23.04
CA ILE A 143 3.84 5.41 22.80
C ILE A 143 3.36 5.89 24.18
N VAL A 144 4.04 6.88 24.74
CA VAL A 144 3.49 7.64 25.86
C VAL A 144 2.27 8.40 25.33
N ARG A 145 1.10 7.79 25.47
CA ARG A 145 -0.15 8.52 25.28
C ARG A 145 -0.19 9.55 26.40
N ASN A 146 0.09 10.81 26.07
CA ASN A 146 -0.25 11.90 26.95
C ASN A 146 -1.75 11.83 27.20
N GLN A 147 -2.15 11.30 28.34
CA GLN A 147 -3.54 11.24 28.81
C GLN A 147 -4.04 12.62 29.27
N ASP A 148 -3.35 13.69 28.93
CA ASP A 148 -3.74 15.06 29.29
C ASP A 148 -4.42 15.80 28.12
N SER A 149 -5.31 15.12 27.41
CA SER A 149 -6.39 15.80 26.70
C SER A 149 -7.72 15.24 27.22
N THR A 150 -8.18 15.80 28.34
CA THR A 150 -9.58 15.82 28.71
C THR A 150 -10.34 16.62 27.64
N ALA A 151 -10.47 16.04 26.45
CA ALA A 151 -11.45 16.51 25.48
C ALA A 151 -12.81 16.02 25.99
N ALA A 152 -13.62 16.98 26.39
CA ALA A 152 -15.01 16.80 26.77
C ALA A 152 -15.70 15.85 25.78
N LYS A 153 -16.32 14.80 26.33
CA LYS A 153 -17.31 14.02 25.61
C LYS A 153 -18.49 14.96 25.33
N GLU A 154 -18.53 15.56 24.17
CA GLU A 154 -19.79 16.07 23.64
C GLU A 154 -20.65 14.86 23.30
N GLU A 155 -21.62 14.59 24.15
CA GLU A 155 -22.70 13.66 23.87
C GLU A 155 -23.53 14.25 22.74
N LEU A 156 -23.41 13.65 21.54
CA LEU A 156 -24.32 13.92 20.46
C LEU A 156 -25.73 13.43 20.85
N PRO A 157 -26.78 14.24 20.61
CA PRO A 157 -28.14 13.86 20.95
C PRO A 157 -28.58 12.62 20.15
N PRO A 158 -29.46 11.77 20.70
CA PRO A 158 -29.88 10.53 20.04
C PRO A 158 -30.65 10.82 18.76
N VAL A 159 -30.07 10.47 17.63
CA VAL A 159 -30.77 10.50 16.34
C VAL A 159 -31.76 9.34 16.31
N ASN A 160 -33.03 9.69 16.42
CA ASN A 160 -34.16 8.78 16.32
C ASN A 160 -34.38 8.40 14.85
N ASN A 161 -33.72 7.34 14.39
CA ASN A 161 -33.90 6.79 13.04
C ASN A 161 -34.73 5.51 13.09
N LYS A 162 -36.08 5.68 13.12
CA LYS A 162 -36.98 4.63 12.64
C LYS A 162 -36.86 4.56 11.12
N ARG A 163 -36.01 3.69 10.60
CA ARG A 163 -36.09 3.22 9.22
C ARG A 163 -35.81 1.73 9.15
N ALA A 164 -36.67 1.07 8.37
CA ALA A 164 -36.82 -0.32 8.09
C ALA A 164 -35.50 -1.14 8.00
N SER A 165 -35.56 -2.31 8.61
CA SER A 165 -34.59 -3.39 8.45
C SER A 165 -34.52 -3.82 6.99
N THR A 166 -33.42 -3.43 6.33
CA THR A 166 -32.94 -4.11 5.14
C THR A 166 -31.65 -4.80 5.55
N THR A 167 -31.69 -6.11 5.59
CA THR A 167 -30.53 -6.97 5.83
C THR A 167 -29.50 -6.72 4.74
N VAL A 168 -28.40 -6.08 5.12
CA VAL A 168 -27.20 -5.96 4.27
C VAL A 168 -26.43 -7.28 4.40
N PRO A 169 -26.11 -7.99 3.31
CA PRO A 169 -25.29 -9.20 3.36
C PRO A 169 -23.87 -8.84 3.81
N LYS A 170 -23.41 -9.60 4.77
CA LYS A 170 -22.02 -9.59 5.25
C LYS A 170 -21.22 -10.38 4.22
N SER A 171 -20.47 -9.73 3.33
CA SER A 171 -19.35 -10.21 2.52
C SER A 171 -19.19 -9.44 1.19
N MET A 172 -18.95 -8.13 1.22
CA MET A 172 -18.72 -7.39 -0.04
C MET A 172 -17.24 -7.23 -0.39
N ASP A 173 -16.31 -7.56 0.50
CA ASP A 173 -14.88 -7.32 0.23
C ASP A 173 -14.17 -8.50 -0.47
N ALA A 174 -14.65 -9.73 -0.30
CA ALA A 174 -14.05 -10.91 -0.95
C ALA A 174 -14.58 -11.12 -2.38
N ASP A 175 -15.88 -10.87 -2.61
CA ASP A 175 -16.53 -11.11 -3.90
C ASP A 175 -16.07 -10.12 -4.99
N CYS A 176 -15.71 -8.89 -4.64
CA CYS A 176 -15.17 -7.91 -5.59
C CYS A 176 -13.81 -8.29 -6.17
N GLU A 177 -12.96 -9.02 -5.42
CA GLU A 177 -11.63 -9.42 -5.92
C GLU A 177 -11.71 -10.62 -6.86
N GLU A 178 -12.62 -11.59 -6.62
CA GLU A 178 -12.85 -12.73 -7.51
C GLU A 178 -13.50 -12.33 -8.82
N GLU A 179 -14.53 -11.46 -8.82
CA GLU A 179 -15.13 -10.92 -10.05
C GLU A 179 -14.14 -10.15 -10.91
N MET A 180 -13.21 -9.41 -10.30
CA MET A 180 -12.14 -8.73 -11.03
C MET A 180 -11.19 -9.70 -11.72
N LEU A 181 -10.84 -10.81 -11.07
CA LEU A 181 -9.94 -11.84 -11.62
C LEU A 181 -10.58 -12.61 -12.79
N GLU A 182 -11.86 -12.94 -12.69
CA GLU A 182 -12.61 -13.59 -13.79
C GLU A 182 -12.76 -12.69 -15.02
N GLY A 183 -12.92 -11.39 -14.83
CA GLY A 183 -12.96 -10.40 -15.91
C GLY A 183 -11.66 -10.33 -16.73
N PHE A 184 -10.50 -10.64 -16.14
CA PHE A 184 -9.22 -10.71 -16.84
C PHE A 184 -8.94 -12.08 -17.49
N ALA A 185 -9.38 -13.16 -16.88
CA ALA A 185 -9.16 -14.53 -17.39
C ALA A 185 -9.92 -14.82 -18.69
N ASN A 186 -11.05 -14.15 -18.93
CA ASN A 186 -11.90 -14.37 -20.08
C ASN A 186 -11.59 -13.50 -21.31
N ARG A 187 -10.60 -12.62 -21.27
CA ARG A 187 -10.10 -11.90 -22.44
C ARG A 187 -9.03 -12.74 -23.15
N GLN A 188 -9.47 -13.62 -24.06
CA GLN A 188 -8.58 -14.21 -25.07
C GLN A 188 -8.23 -13.10 -26.07
N TYR A 189 -6.94 -12.83 -26.23
CA TYR A 189 -6.37 -12.02 -27.29
C TYR A 189 -6.34 -12.78 -28.61
#